data_3c4d4ed463d17ee2b2aaffa7e7d595c0
#
_entry.id   3c4d4ed463d17ee2b2aaffa7e7d595c0
#
_cell.length_a   1.000
_cell.length_b   1.000
_cell.length_c   1.000
_cell.angle_alpha   90.00
_cell.angle_beta   90.00
_cell.angle_gamma   90.00
#
_symmetry.space_group_name_H-M   'P 1'
#
loop_
_entity.id
_entity.type
_entity.pdbx_description
1 polymer ?
#
loop_
_entity_poly.entity_id
_entity_poly.type
_entity_poly.pdbx_seq_one_letter_code
_entity_poly.pdbx_strand_id
1 'polypeptide(L)'
;MKNDEIMNNIINIFYTHKERYGYRRIALELRNIGYTINHKKVKRLMSVMELYGKTPKAKYKSYKGDMNGTIKNLLLNKVVDEENHKTYYERNFNTTSCNEIWLTDVSEFHIAAGKLYLSPILDLHNREIVSFNISTTPNFEQTKDMLNKAFEKYDNLNNLIFHSDQGWQYQMQSYHEMLEEKRIQQSMSRKGNCLDNSPMENFFEKMKNEMFYGYEYTFETLDDLKIAMEEYIDYYNTQRITAKLKGLTPVQYRNQSLLTA
;
A
#
# COMPACT_ATOMS: atom_id res chain seq x y z
N MET A 1 -16.82 34.08 -12.14
CA MET A 1 -15.35 34.25 -12.17
C MET A 1 -14.62 33.40 -11.11
N LYS A 2 -14.71 33.66 -9.80
CA LYS A 2 -13.93 32.92 -8.78
C LYS A 2 -14.28 31.41 -8.65
N ASN A 3 -15.52 31.01 -8.95
CA ASN A 3 -15.92 29.60 -8.93
C ASN A 3 -15.55 28.87 -10.22
N ASP A 4 -15.53 29.54 -11.35
CA ASP A 4 -15.22 28.93 -12.65
C ASP A 4 -13.77 28.48 -12.71
N GLU A 5 -12.84 29.28 -12.19
CA GLU A 5 -11.44 28.92 -12.05
C GLU A 5 -11.25 27.67 -11.15
N ILE A 6 -11.94 27.64 -10.01
CA ILE A 6 -11.89 26.49 -9.09
C ILE A 6 -12.48 25.25 -9.78
N MET A 7 -13.57 25.38 -10.52
CA MET A 7 -14.18 24.27 -11.26
C MET A 7 -13.24 23.71 -12.32
N ASN A 8 -12.57 24.58 -13.07
CA ASN A 8 -11.57 24.16 -14.06
C ASN A 8 -10.41 23.40 -13.41
N ASN A 9 -9.90 23.87 -12.28
CA ASN A 9 -8.86 23.16 -11.53
C ASN A 9 -9.35 21.80 -10.99
N ILE A 10 -10.60 21.72 -10.50
CA ILE A 10 -11.21 20.44 -10.09
C ILE A 10 -11.25 19.47 -11.26
N ILE A 11 -11.69 19.91 -12.43
CA ILE A 11 -11.76 19.10 -13.67
C ILE A 11 -10.36 18.62 -14.04
N ASN A 12 -9.39 19.52 -14.09
CA ASN A 12 -8.00 19.18 -14.43
C ASN A 12 -7.43 18.13 -13.46
N ILE A 13 -7.53 18.34 -12.15
CA ILE A 13 -7.05 17.39 -11.15
C ILE A 13 -7.77 16.05 -11.30
N PHE A 14 -9.08 16.05 -11.48
CA PHE A 14 -9.88 14.83 -11.60
C PHE A 14 -9.43 13.95 -12.78
N TYR A 15 -9.24 14.53 -13.96
CA TYR A 15 -8.83 13.78 -15.14
C TYR A 15 -7.33 13.45 -15.15
N THR A 16 -6.47 14.32 -14.64
CA THR A 16 -5.03 14.01 -14.46
C THR A 16 -4.83 12.73 -13.63
N HIS A 17 -5.67 12.56 -12.60
CA HIS A 17 -5.64 11.35 -11.77
C HIS A 17 -6.58 10.24 -12.25
N LYS A 18 -6.98 10.23 -13.54
CA LYS A 18 -7.80 9.18 -14.17
C LYS A 18 -9.07 8.87 -13.36
N GLU A 19 -9.76 9.92 -12.87
CA GLU A 19 -11.01 9.84 -12.09
C GLU A 19 -10.89 9.12 -10.71
N ARG A 20 -9.66 8.87 -10.26
CA ARG A 20 -9.38 8.14 -9.01
C ARG A 20 -9.62 8.97 -7.75
N TYR A 21 -9.71 10.31 -7.87
CA TYR A 21 -9.82 11.21 -6.74
C TYR A 21 -11.26 11.60 -6.43
N GLY A 22 -11.69 11.32 -5.19
CA GLY A 22 -12.90 11.89 -4.62
C GLY A 22 -12.63 13.30 -4.03
N TYR A 23 -13.70 14.00 -3.67
CA TYR A 23 -13.68 15.40 -3.23
C TYR A 23 -12.65 15.73 -2.14
N ARG A 24 -12.31 14.79 -1.25
CA ARG A 24 -11.32 15.02 -0.17
C ARG A 24 -9.90 15.13 -0.71
N ARG A 25 -9.51 14.27 -1.66
CA ARG A 25 -8.18 14.35 -2.31
C ARG A 25 -8.08 15.55 -3.23
N ILE A 26 -9.13 15.86 -3.99
CA ILE A 26 -9.19 17.10 -4.81
C ILE A 26 -9.06 18.34 -3.93
N ALA A 27 -9.71 18.39 -2.76
CA ALA A 27 -9.54 19.50 -1.83
C ALA A 27 -8.12 19.63 -1.27
N LEU A 28 -7.41 18.51 -1.09
CA LEU A 28 -6.00 18.52 -0.69
C LEU A 28 -5.11 19.06 -1.81
N GLU A 29 -5.30 18.57 -3.05
CA GLU A 29 -4.55 19.08 -4.22
C GLU A 29 -4.77 20.57 -4.44
N LEU A 30 -6.01 21.05 -4.38
CA LEU A 30 -6.31 22.48 -4.47
C LEU A 30 -5.57 23.29 -3.40
N ARG A 31 -5.41 22.76 -2.18
CA ARG A 31 -4.61 23.40 -1.13
C ARG A 31 -3.12 23.36 -1.43
N ASN A 32 -2.61 22.25 -1.96
CA ASN A 32 -1.22 22.11 -2.37
C ASN A 32 -0.82 23.15 -3.43
N ILE A 33 -1.75 23.55 -4.31
CA ILE A 33 -1.54 24.60 -5.31
C ILE A 33 -1.99 26.01 -4.82
N GLY A 34 -2.22 26.18 -3.51
CA GLY A 34 -2.39 27.48 -2.87
C GLY A 34 -3.85 27.95 -2.61
N TYR A 35 -4.87 27.12 -2.90
CA TYR A 35 -6.25 27.50 -2.61
C TYR A 35 -6.62 27.28 -1.14
N THR A 36 -7.17 28.29 -0.49
CA THR A 36 -7.85 28.14 0.80
C THR A 36 -9.29 27.71 0.56
N ILE A 37 -9.55 26.39 0.57
CA ILE A 37 -10.86 25.82 0.23
C ILE A 37 -11.30 24.74 1.21
N ASN A 38 -12.61 24.75 1.53
CA ASN A 38 -13.22 23.71 2.35
C ASN A 38 -13.65 22.52 1.45
N HIS A 39 -13.39 21.31 1.91
CA HIS A 39 -13.78 20.08 1.20
C HIS A 39 -15.30 19.97 0.95
N LYS A 40 -16.16 20.58 1.78
CA LYS A 40 -17.61 20.65 1.56
C LYS A 40 -17.95 21.47 0.31
N LYS A 41 -17.22 22.57 0.05
CA LYS A 41 -17.38 23.36 -1.17
C LYS A 41 -16.95 22.55 -2.40
N VAL A 42 -15.82 21.85 -2.32
CA VAL A 42 -15.35 20.98 -3.41
C VAL A 42 -16.36 19.88 -3.70
N LYS A 43 -16.89 19.21 -2.67
CA LYS A 43 -17.95 18.20 -2.83
C LYS A 43 -19.15 18.74 -3.59
N ARG A 44 -19.63 19.95 -3.23
CA ARG A 44 -20.77 20.57 -3.90
C ARG A 44 -20.46 20.90 -5.36
N LEU A 45 -19.29 21.47 -5.65
CA LEU A 45 -18.89 21.79 -7.02
C LEU A 45 -18.74 20.53 -7.89
N MET A 46 -18.12 19.49 -7.37
CA MET A 46 -18.02 18.19 -8.06
C MET A 46 -19.41 17.59 -8.34
N SER A 47 -20.33 17.67 -7.39
CA SER A 47 -21.70 17.18 -7.59
C SER A 47 -22.46 17.96 -8.69
N VAL A 48 -22.26 19.27 -8.77
CA VAL A 48 -22.84 20.12 -9.86
C VAL A 48 -22.27 19.75 -11.22
N MET A 49 -21.00 19.33 -11.27
CA MET A 49 -20.31 18.88 -12.49
C MET A 49 -20.47 17.38 -12.77
N GLU A 50 -21.24 16.65 -11.94
CA GLU A 50 -21.44 15.20 -12.01
C GLU A 50 -20.13 14.39 -11.95
N LEU A 51 -19.10 14.90 -11.25
CA LEU A 51 -17.82 14.26 -11.08
C LEU A 51 -17.80 13.41 -9.80
N TYR A 52 -17.62 12.10 -9.95
CA TYR A 52 -17.57 11.15 -8.85
C TYR A 52 -16.32 10.29 -8.92
N GLY A 53 -15.51 10.28 -7.84
CA GLY A 53 -14.34 9.41 -7.76
C GLY A 53 -14.72 7.93 -7.73
N LYS A 54 -13.82 7.08 -8.25
CA LYS A 54 -14.03 5.61 -8.27
C LYS A 54 -14.31 5.07 -6.87
N THR A 55 -15.35 4.25 -6.74
CA THR A 55 -15.79 3.62 -5.49
C THR A 55 -15.37 2.15 -5.49
N PRO A 56 -14.86 1.59 -4.38
CA PRO A 56 -14.56 0.16 -4.27
C PRO A 56 -15.75 -0.72 -4.59
N LYS A 57 -15.56 -1.75 -5.43
CA LYS A 57 -16.63 -2.67 -5.86
C LYS A 57 -16.78 -3.89 -4.94
N ALA A 58 -15.76 -4.24 -4.15
CA ALA A 58 -15.75 -5.42 -3.28
C ALA A 58 -15.74 -5.06 -1.80
N LYS A 59 -16.51 -5.80 -0.99
CA LYS A 59 -16.42 -5.77 0.47
C LYS A 59 -15.46 -6.85 0.94
N TYR A 60 -14.47 -6.42 1.72
CA TYR A 60 -13.52 -7.30 2.39
C TYR A 60 -14.24 -8.16 3.47
N LYS A 61 -13.86 -9.46 3.55
CA LYS A 61 -14.27 -10.37 4.63
C LYS A 61 -13.03 -10.85 5.34
N SER A 62 -12.88 -10.50 6.63
CA SER A 62 -11.82 -11.03 7.47
C SER A 62 -12.15 -12.42 8.02
N TYR A 63 -11.16 -13.30 8.10
CA TYR A 63 -11.26 -14.59 8.79
C TYR A 63 -10.59 -14.47 10.16
N LYS A 64 -11.15 -15.17 11.18
CA LYS A 64 -10.47 -15.34 12.48
C LYS A 64 -9.47 -16.47 12.35
N GLY A 65 -8.20 -16.19 12.62
CA GLY A 65 -7.13 -17.18 12.57
C GLY A 65 -6.60 -17.58 13.94
N ASP A 66 -5.86 -18.69 13.93
CA ASP A 66 -5.29 -19.31 15.12
C ASP A 66 -3.92 -18.71 15.48
N MET A 67 -3.50 -18.79 16.77
CA MET A 67 -2.27 -18.18 17.28
C MET A 67 -1.00 -19.03 17.09
N ASN A 68 -1.10 -20.20 16.43
CA ASN A 68 -0.03 -21.20 16.33
C ASN A 68 0.84 -20.98 15.07
N GLY A 69 1.60 -19.89 15.00
CA GLY A 69 2.63 -19.69 13.98
C GLY A 69 4.03 -20.00 14.52
N THR A 70 4.94 -20.47 13.65
CA THR A 70 6.34 -20.74 13.98
C THR A 70 7.16 -19.48 14.26
N ILE A 71 6.80 -18.35 13.65
CA ILE A 71 7.46 -17.05 13.80
C ILE A 71 6.52 -16.07 14.50
N LYS A 72 7.07 -15.34 15.48
CA LYS A 72 6.32 -14.39 16.31
C LYS A 72 5.85 -13.19 15.50
N ASN A 73 4.62 -12.72 15.74
CA ASN A 73 4.16 -11.44 15.26
C ASN A 73 4.72 -10.32 16.16
N LEU A 74 5.70 -9.57 15.66
CA LEU A 74 6.34 -8.47 16.37
C LEU A 74 5.51 -7.18 16.35
N LEU A 75 4.44 -7.13 15.55
CA LEU A 75 3.53 -5.97 15.44
C LEU A 75 2.34 -6.08 16.41
N LEU A 76 2.39 -6.99 17.39
CA LEU A 76 1.35 -7.18 18.40
C LEU A 76 1.85 -6.78 19.79
N ASN A 77 1.14 -5.84 20.42
CA ASN A 77 1.29 -5.51 21.82
C ASN A 77 0.29 -6.33 22.65
N LYS A 78 0.79 -7.04 23.67
CA LYS A 78 -0.06 -7.70 24.66
C LYS A 78 -0.61 -6.65 25.62
N VAL A 79 -1.92 -6.53 25.71
CA VAL A 79 -2.62 -5.67 26.67
C VAL A 79 -3.30 -6.54 27.70
N VAL A 80 -3.05 -6.26 28.97
CA VAL A 80 -3.71 -6.89 30.12
C VAL A 80 -4.68 -5.87 30.70
N ASP A 81 -5.97 -6.15 30.58
CA ASP A 81 -7.03 -5.37 31.21
C ASP A 81 -7.31 -5.97 32.60
N GLU A 82 -6.73 -5.36 33.60
CA GLU A 82 -6.83 -5.84 34.99
C GLU A 82 -8.25 -5.71 35.55
N GLU A 83 -9.04 -4.71 35.14
CA GLU A 83 -10.40 -4.48 35.60
C GLU A 83 -11.36 -5.57 35.11
N ASN A 84 -11.20 -6.04 33.87
CA ASN A 84 -12.06 -7.04 33.26
C ASN A 84 -11.43 -8.45 33.22
N HIS A 85 -10.25 -8.65 33.81
CA HIS A 85 -9.46 -9.89 33.76
C HIS A 85 -9.27 -10.46 32.37
N LYS A 86 -9.09 -9.59 31.36
CA LYS A 86 -8.92 -9.97 29.95
C LYS A 86 -7.54 -9.64 29.43
N THR A 87 -6.98 -10.59 28.70
CA THR A 87 -5.76 -10.36 27.90
C THR A 87 -6.15 -10.32 26.42
N TYR A 88 -5.75 -9.27 25.73
CA TYR A 88 -5.95 -9.16 24.29
C TYR A 88 -4.69 -8.60 23.63
N TYR A 89 -4.66 -8.64 22.28
CA TYR A 89 -3.53 -8.18 21.51
C TYR A 89 -3.95 -7.03 20.61
N GLU A 90 -3.27 -5.90 20.73
CA GLU A 90 -3.43 -4.74 19.88
C GLU A 90 -2.35 -4.70 18.81
N ARG A 91 -2.73 -4.30 17.60
CA ARG A 91 -1.79 -4.12 16.49
C ARG A 91 -1.09 -2.78 16.62
N ASN A 92 0.23 -2.82 16.58
CA ASN A 92 1.05 -1.62 16.58
C ASN A 92 1.68 -1.40 15.19
N PHE A 93 1.10 -0.47 14.46
CA PHE A 93 1.58 -0.02 13.14
C PHE A 93 2.22 1.38 13.21
N ASN A 94 2.64 1.81 14.39
CA ASN A 94 3.30 3.09 14.57
C ASN A 94 4.77 2.97 14.19
N THR A 95 5.25 3.99 13.49
CA THR A 95 6.65 4.13 13.07
C THR A 95 7.08 5.57 13.28
N THR A 96 8.34 5.78 13.60
CA THR A 96 8.94 7.12 13.79
C THR A 96 9.74 7.55 12.57
N SER A 97 10.30 6.59 11.84
CA SER A 97 11.11 6.84 10.64
C SER A 97 10.85 5.81 9.52
N CYS A 98 11.34 6.12 8.32
CA CYS A 98 11.35 5.17 7.22
C CYS A 98 12.29 3.99 7.52
N ASN A 99 12.01 2.83 6.92
CA ASN A 99 12.78 1.60 7.07
C ASN A 99 12.79 1.01 8.50
N GLU A 100 11.80 1.31 9.34
CA GLU A 100 11.58 0.62 10.61
C GLU A 100 10.77 -0.67 10.43
N ILE A 101 9.71 -0.60 9.64
CA ILE A 101 8.82 -1.73 9.38
C ILE A 101 8.50 -1.78 7.89
N TRP A 102 8.83 -2.90 7.27
CA TRP A 102 8.39 -3.23 5.92
C TRP A 102 7.35 -4.34 5.96
N LEU A 103 6.39 -4.26 5.06
CA LEU A 103 5.32 -5.23 4.89
C LEU A 103 5.40 -5.84 3.49
N THR A 104 5.10 -7.13 3.37
CA THR A 104 5.01 -7.82 2.09
C THR A 104 3.85 -8.81 2.06
N ASP A 105 3.38 -9.11 0.89
CA ASP A 105 2.37 -10.13 0.58
C ASP A 105 2.38 -10.38 -0.93
N VAL A 106 1.68 -11.41 -1.40
CA VAL A 106 1.53 -11.72 -2.84
C VAL A 106 0.07 -11.61 -3.23
N SER A 107 -0.20 -10.87 -4.31
CA SER A 107 -1.55 -10.76 -4.85
C SER A 107 -1.63 -11.22 -6.30
N GLU A 108 -2.65 -12.03 -6.61
CA GLU A 108 -2.97 -12.50 -7.96
C GLU A 108 -3.83 -11.48 -8.71
N PHE A 109 -3.52 -11.32 -10.00
CA PHE A 109 -4.28 -10.57 -11.01
C PHE A 109 -4.56 -11.51 -12.18
N HIS A 110 -5.84 -11.72 -12.49
CA HIS A 110 -6.28 -12.68 -13.51
C HIS A 110 -7.04 -11.97 -14.62
N ILE A 111 -6.59 -12.16 -15.86
CA ILE A 111 -7.24 -11.71 -17.10
C ILE A 111 -7.48 -12.91 -18.02
N ALA A 112 -8.14 -12.71 -19.16
CA ALA A 112 -8.40 -13.79 -20.11
C ALA A 112 -7.10 -14.47 -20.63
N ALA A 113 -6.01 -13.71 -20.78
CA ALA A 113 -4.71 -14.18 -21.23
C ALA A 113 -3.92 -15.00 -20.18
N GLY A 114 -4.35 -15.00 -18.90
CA GLY A 114 -3.67 -15.74 -17.83
C GLY A 114 -3.58 -14.97 -16.52
N LYS A 115 -2.52 -15.22 -15.74
CA LYS A 115 -2.36 -14.66 -14.39
C LYS A 115 -0.98 -14.01 -14.22
N LEU A 116 -0.97 -12.92 -13.47
CA LEU A 116 0.24 -12.32 -12.90
C LEU A 116 0.14 -12.26 -11.39
N TYR A 117 1.28 -12.43 -10.74
CA TYR A 117 1.45 -12.34 -9.30
C TYR A 117 2.36 -11.16 -8.98
N LEU A 118 1.86 -10.24 -8.16
CA LEU A 118 2.62 -9.08 -7.67
C LEU A 118 3.07 -9.35 -6.25
N SER A 119 4.38 -9.25 -6.01
CA SER A 119 5.00 -9.30 -4.70
C SER A 119 5.70 -7.97 -4.41
N PRO A 120 5.09 -7.04 -3.68
CA PRO A 120 5.68 -5.75 -3.32
C PRO A 120 6.23 -5.73 -1.91
N ILE A 121 7.16 -4.82 -1.63
CA ILE A 121 7.56 -4.38 -0.28
C ILE A 121 6.99 -2.98 -0.04
N LEU A 122 6.23 -2.81 1.02
CA LEU A 122 5.67 -1.54 1.44
C LEU A 122 6.35 -1.06 2.72
N ASP A 123 6.95 0.13 2.70
CA ASP A 123 7.40 0.80 3.92
C ASP A 123 6.18 1.33 4.70
N LEU A 124 6.07 0.93 5.96
CA LEU A 124 4.92 1.25 6.78
C LEU A 124 4.83 2.74 7.14
N HIS A 125 5.97 3.44 7.24
CA HIS A 125 6.05 4.85 7.64
C HIS A 125 5.47 5.78 6.58
N ASN A 126 6.04 5.73 5.39
CA ASN A 126 5.67 6.62 4.28
C ASN A 126 4.76 5.98 3.23
N ARG A 127 4.43 4.70 3.38
CA ARG A 127 3.57 3.93 2.46
C ARG A 127 4.14 3.73 1.05
N GLU A 128 5.43 3.96 0.85
CA GLU A 128 6.10 3.75 -0.42
C GLU A 128 6.20 2.25 -0.74
N ILE A 129 5.94 1.89 -1.99
CA ILE A 129 6.37 0.59 -2.52
C ILE A 129 7.87 0.70 -2.82
N VAL A 130 8.65 0.13 -1.92
CA VAL A 130 10.13 0.19 -1.91
C VAL A 130 10.72 -0.60 -3.08
N SER A 131 10.16 -1.78 -3.29
CA SER A 131 10.54 -2.74 -4.31
C SER A 131 9.36 -3.62 -4.66
N PHE A 132 9.40 -4.26 -5.82
CA PHE A 132 8.41 -5.26 -6.22
C PHE A 132 8.95 -6.20 -7.29
N ASN A 133 8.27 -7.35 -7.44
CA ASN A 133 8.43 -8.23 -8.58
C ASN A 133 7.06 -8.64 -9.13
N ILE A 134 6.94 -8.77 -10.45
CA ILE A 134 5.76 -9.26 -11.16
C ILE A 134 6.17 -10.53 -11.93
N SER A 135 5.48 -11.65 -11.66
CA SER A 135 5.78 -12.96 -12.23
C SER A 135 4.52 -13.66 -12.71
N THR A 136 4.66 -14.57 -13.66
CA THR A 136 3.58 -15.49 -14.08
C THR A 136 3.37 -16.67 -13.13
N THR A 137 4.34 -16.90 -12.22
CA THR A 137 4.29 -17.99 -11.24
C THR A 137 4.70 -17.47 -9.86
N PRO A 138 3.95 -17.79 -8.79
CA PRO A 138 4.31 -17.41 -7.43
C PRO A 138 5.38 -18.39 -6.91
N ASN A 139 6.64 -18.15 -7.23
CA ASN A 139 7.77 -18.96 -6.80
C ASN A 139 8.72 -18.16 -5.90
N PHE A 140 9.70 -18.85 -5.30
CA PHE A 140 10.65 -18.19 -4.39
C PHE A 140 11.57 -17.19 -5.12
N GLU A 141 11.89 -17.41 -6.39
CA GLU A 141 12.70 -16.48 -7.18
C GLU A 141 12.04 -15.09 -7.29
N GLN A 142 10.70 -15.04 -7.35
CA GLN A 142 9.96 -13.79 -7.29
C GLN A 142 10.25 -13.01 -5.99
N THR A 143 10.20 -13.70 -4.85
CA THR A 143 10.47 -13.10 -3.53
C THR A 143 11.94 -12.70 -3.41
N LYS A 144 12.85 -13.51 -3.90
CA LYS A 144 14.30 -13.26 -3.88
C LYS A 144 14.67 -12.02 -4.72
N ASP A 145 14.14 -11.90 -5.94
CA ASP A 145 14.38 -10.74 -6.80
C ASP A 145 13.84 -9.45 -6.16
N MET A 146 12.64 -9.51 -5.59
CA MET A 146 12.04 -8.40 -4.86
C MET A 146 12.93 -7.94 -3.69
N LEU A 147 13.47 -8.88 -2.90
CA LEU A 147 14.36 -8.60 -1.77
C LEU A 147 15.69 -7.98 -2.24
N ASN A 148 16.31 -8.57 -3.26
CA ASN A 148 17.58 -8.06 -3.80
C ASN A 148 17.46 -6.62 -4.26
N LYS A 149 16.41 -6.28 -5.01
CA LYS A 149 16.12 -4.90 -5.44
C LYS A 149 15.98 -3.94 -4.25
N ALA A 150 15.35 -4.38 -3.16
CA ALA A 150 15.22 -3.57 -1.95
C ALA A 150 16.56 -3.38 -1.24
N PHE A 151 17.37 -4.44 -1.17
CA PHE A 151 18.69 -4.43 -0.52
C PHE A 151 19.75 -3.64 -1.31
N GLU A 152 19.61 -3.57 -2.63
CA GLU A 152 20.42 -2.69 -3.49
C GLU A 152 20.07 -1.21 -3.29
N LYS A 153 18.81 -0.90 -2.99
CA LYS A 153 18.33 0.47 -2.78
C LYS A 153 18.71 1.04 -1.42
N TYR A 154 18.87 0.20 -0.39
CA TYR A 154 19.12 0.62 0.99
C TYR A 154 20.23 -0.19 1.65
N ASP A 155 21.31 0.49 2.05
CA ASP A 155 22.50 -0.15 2.63
C ASP A 155 22.33 -0.52 4.11
N ASN A 156 21.59 0.29 4.88
CA ASN A 156 21.42 0.09 6.31
C ASN A 156 19.98 -0.27 6.65
N LEU A 157 19.75 -1.56 6.89
CA LEU A 157 18.47 -2.12 7.29
C LEU A 157 18.54 -2.80 8.67
N ASN A 158 19.54 -2.44 9.49
CA ASN A 158 19.69 -3.01 10.82
C ASN A 158 18.45 -2.77 11.66
N ASN A 159 17.94 -3.84 12.28
CA ASN A 159 16.74 -3.86 13.12
C ASN A 159 15.41 -3.55 12.40
N LEU A 160 15.40 -3.43 11.08
CA LEU A 160 14.16 -3.40 10.32
C LEU A 160 13.30 -4.63 10.68
N ILE A 161 12.02 -4.43 10.96
CA ILE A 161 11.04 -5.51 11.06
C ILE A 161 10.46 -5.76 9.66
N PHE A 162 10.66 -6.98 9.16
CA PHE A 162 10.06 -7.38 7.88
C PHE A 162 8.88 -8.33 8.15
N HIS A 163 7.67 -7.82 7.94
CA HIS A 163 6.43 -8.49 8.28
C HIS A 163 5.72 -9.04 7.04
N SER A 164 5.31 -10.30 7.11
CA SER A 164 4.54 -10.98 6.07
C SER A 164 3.35 -11.75 6.66
N ASP A 165 2.52 -12.33 5.80
CA ASP A 165 1.65 -13.44 6.17
C ASP A 165 2.47 -14.73 6.38
N GLN A 166 1.78 -15.87 6.58
CA GLN A 166 2.41 -17.19 6.72
C GLN A 166 2.56 -17.94 5.39
N GLY A 167 2.71 -17.23 4.27
CA GLY A 167 2.97 -17.84 2.98
C GLY A 167 4.22 -18.71 2.99
N TRP A 168 4.19 -19.84 2.25
CA TRP A 168 5.28 -20.82 2.22
C TRP A 168 6.63 -20.20 1.81
N GLN A 169 6.63 -19.19 0.92
CA GLN A 169 7.82 -18.49 0.45
C GLN A 169 8.58 -17.80 1.57
N TYR A 170 7.87 -17.31 2.59
CA TYR A 170 8.42 -16.60 3.76
C TYR A 170 8.88 -17.55 4.88
N GLN A 171 8.63 -18.86 4.72
CA GLN A 171 9.05 -19.91 5.66
C GLN A 171 10.26 -20.69 5.15
N MET A 172 10.79 -20.35 3.96
CA MET A 172 11.95 -21.02 3.39
C MET A 172 13.24 -20.63 4.12
N GLN A 173 14.14 -21.60 4.31
CA GLN A 173 15.44 -21.37 4.94
C GLN A 173 16.23 -20.25 4.25
N SER A 174 16.26 -20.24 2.92
CA SER A 174 16.94 -19.21 2.13
C SER A 174 16.35 -17.80 2.32
N TYR A 175 15.04 -17.68 2.63
CA TYR A 175 14.45 -16.41 2.99
C TYR A 175 14.95 -15.91 4.36
N HIS A 176 15.01 -16.82 5.35
CA HIS A 176 15.53 -16.50 6.68
C HIS A 176 17.00 -16.03 6.61
N GLU A 177 17.83 -16.77 5.86
CA GLU A 177 19.25 -16.45 5.65
C GLU A 177 19.44 -15.07 5.02
N MET A 178 18.66 -14.71 4.00
CA MET A 178 18.70 -13.40 3.36
C MET A 178 18.37 -12.25 4.34
N LEU A 179 17.39 -12.45 5.22
CA LEU A 179 17.03 -11.44 6.21
C LEU A 179 18.09 -11.34 7.34
N GLU A 180 18.60 -12.48 7.80
CA GLU A 180 19.62 -12.55 8.86
C GLU A 180 20.93 -11.89 8.41
N GLU A 181 21.37 -12.13 7.17
CA GLU A 181 22.55 -11.49 6.58
C GLU A 181 22.46 -9.94 6.62
N LYS A 182 21.26 -9.39 6.47
CA LYS A 182 20.99 -7.94 6.57
C LYS A 182 20.60 -7.51 7.98
N ARG A 183 20.62 -8.39 8.98
CA ARG A 183 20.18 -8.15 10.37
C ARG A 183 18.74 -7.64 10.48
N ILE A 184 17.89 -8.12 9.60
CA ILE A 184 16.46 -7.81 9.54
C ILE A 184 15.71 -8.79 10.45
N GLN A 185 14.79 -8.28 11.25
CA GLN A 185 13.94 -9.09 12.12
C GLN A 185 12.70 -9.57 11.37
N GLN A 186 12.56 -10.88 11.21
CA GLN A 186 11.36 -11.44 10.62
C GLN A 186 10.18 -11.40 11.59
N SER A 187 9.02 -11.05 11.05
CA SER A 187 7.73 -11.04 11.75
C SER A 187 6.65 -11.65 10.85
N MET A 188 5.72 -12.40 11.42
CA MET A 188 4.61 -13.00 10.66
C MET A 188 3.27 -12.73 11.29
N SER A 189 2.25 -12.51 10.46
CA SER A 189 0.85 -12.44 10.86
C SER A 189 0.41 -13.73 11.54
N ARG A 190 -0.56 -13.66 12.43
CA ARG A 190 -1.24 -14.87 12.94
C ARG A 190 -1.95 -15.58 11.80
N LYS A 191 -1.93 -16.89 11.79
CA LYS A 191 -2.55 -17.71 10.74
C LYS A 191 -4.03 -17.33 10.54
N GLY A 192 -4.39 -17.00 9.30
CA GLY A 192 -5.75 -16.60 8.92
C GLY A 192 -6.22 -15.25 9.49
N ASN A 193 -5.32 -14.40 10.00
CA ASN A 193 -5.64 -13.08 10.52
C ASN A 193 -5.06 -12.00 9.61
N CYS A 194 -5.74 -11.77 8.49
CA CYS A 194 -5.38 -10.79 7.48
C CYS A 194 -5.26 -9.35 8.02
N LEU A 195 -5.98 -9.00 9.07
CA LEU A 195 -5.86 -7.67 9.68
C LEU A 195 -4.46 -7.38 10.24
N ASP A 196 -3.66 -8.41 10.50
CA ASP A 196 -2.28 -8.24 10.95
C ASP A 196 -1.36 -7.70 9.83
N ASN A 197 -1.80 -7.78 8.55
CA ASN A 197 -1.12 -7.19 7.38
C ASN A 197 -2.01 -6.16 6.64
N SER A 198 -2.95 -5.55 7.35
CA SER A 198 -3.95 -4.64 6.77
C SER A 198 -3.40 -3.45 5.97
N PRO A 199 -2.20 -2.88 6.23
CA PRO A 199 -1.68 -1.83 5.35
C PRO A 199 -1.32 -2.33 3.96
N MET A 200 -0.82 -3.56 3.82
CA MET A 200 -0.53 -4.18 2.53
C MET A 200 -1.82 -4.54 1.79
N GLU A 201 -2.79 -5.13 2.49
CA GLU A 201 -4.11 -5.40 1.92
C GLU A 201 -4.78 -4.12 1.38
N ASN A 202 -4.65 -3.02 2.12
CA ASN A 202 -5.17 -1.71 1.71
C ASN A 202 -4.47 -1.16 0.46
N PHE A 203 -3.18 -1.47 0.26
CA PHE A 203 -2.47 -1.15 -0.99
C PHE A 203 -3.05 -1.95 -2.15
N PHE A 204 -3.17 -3.28 -2.02
CA PHE A 204 -3.74 -4.12 -3.06
C PHE A 204 -5.19 -3.76 -3.40
N GLU A 205 -6.01 -3.47 -2.39
CA GLU A 205 -7.39 -3.02 -2.60
C GLU A 205 -7.42 -1.74 -3.45
N LYS A 206 -6.57 -0.76 -3.13
CA LYS A 206 -6.50 0.49 -3.89
C LYS A 206 -6.04 0.23 -5.33
N MET A 207 -4.97 -0.52 -5.51
CA MET A 207 -4.44 -0.85 -6.83
C MET A 207 -5.51 -1.54 -7.68
N LYS A 208 -6.15 -2.59 -7.14
CA LYS A 208 -7.19 -3.33 -7.86
C LYS A 208 -8.41 -2.47 -8.19
N ASN A 209 -8.85 -1.61 -7.29
CA ASN A 209 -9.99 -0.71 -7.53
C ASN A 209 -9.67 0.44 -8.50
N GLU A 210 -8.43 0.93 -8.51
CA GLU A 210 -8.05 2.10 -9.29
C GLU A 210 -7.54 1.76 -10.70
N MET A 211 -7.06 0.52 -10.96
CA MET A 211 -6.50 0.17 -12.28
C MET A 211 -6.93 -1.19 -12.83
N PHE A 212 -7.54 -2.08 -12.03
CA PHE A 212 -7.81 -3.44 -12.46
C PHE A 212 -9.31 -3.76 -12.54
N TYR A 213 -10.06 -3.70 -11.42
CA TYR A 213 -11.46 -4.10 -11.40
C TYR A 213 -12.36 -3.29 -12.32
N GLY A 214 -12.96 -3.99 -13.30
CA GLY A 214 -13.80 -3.43 -14.35
C GLY A 214 -13.02 -2.90 -15.54
N TYR A 215 -11.70 -3.16 -15.59
CA TYR A 215 -10.81 -2.87 -16.71
C TYR A 215 -10.08 -4.12 -17.21
N GLU A 216 -10.38 -5.31 -16.67
CA GLU A 216 -9.71 -6.58 -17.01
C GLU A 216 -9.75 -6.86 -18.52
N TYR A 217 -10.83 -6.46 -19.17
CA TYR A 217 -11.03 -6.61 -20.62
C TYR A 217 -10.18 -5.69 -21.48
N THR A 218 -9.56 -4.66 -20.90
CA THR A 218 -8.68 -3.74 -21.65
C THR A 218 -7.26 -4.26 -21.79
N PHE A 219 -6.90 -5.31 -21.05
CA PHE A 219 -5.60 -5.96 -21.12
C PHE A 219 -5.70 -7.17 -22.04
N GLU A 220 -5.16 -7.05 -23.25
CA GLU A 220 -5.17 -8.14 -24.24
C GLU A 220 -4.11 -9.20 -23.92
N THR A 221 -2.96 -8.78 -23.39
CA THR A 221 -1.82 -9.64 -23.06
C THR A 221 -1.41 -9.50 -21.59
N LEU A 222 -0.59 -10.45 -21.10
CA LEU A 222 0.03 -10.34 -19.77
C LEU A 222 1.05 -9.20 -19.70
N ASP A 223 1.68 -8.83 -20.82
CA ASP A 223 2.61 -7.71 -20.88
C ASP A 223 1.87 -6.37 -20.73
N ASP A 224 0.68 -6.21 -21.35
CA ASP A 224 -0.15 -5.02 -21.14
C ASP A 224 -0.51 -4.84 -19.68
N LEU A 225 -0.94 -5.94 -19.01
CA LEU A 225 -1.25 -5.92 -17.59
C LEU A 225 -0.01 -5.59 -16.75
N LYS A 226 1.15 -6.16 -17.07
CA LYS A 226 2.41 -5.91 -16.37
C LYS A 226 2.82 -4.44 -16.46
N ILE A 227 2.81 -3.86 -17.67
CA ILE A 227 3.11 -2.43 -17.88
C ILE A 227 2.17 -1.56 -17.07
N ALA A 228 0.86 -1.84 -17.10
CA ALA A 228 -0.13 -1.07 -16.34
C ALA A 228 0.08 -1.18 -14.81
N MET A 229 0.55 -2.33 -14.31
CA MET A 229 0.89 -2.52 -12.90
C MET A 229 2.13 -1.71 -12.51
N GLU A 230 3.18 -1.71 -13.34
CA GLU A 230 4.41 -0.93 -13.14
C GLU A 230 4.12 0.57 -13.16
N GLU A 231 3.36 1.07 -14.15
CA GLU A 231 2.90 2.45 -14.22
C GLU A 231 2.06 2.86 -13.02
N TYR A 232 1.20 1.95 -12.52
CA TYR A 232 0.39 2.24 -11.35
C TYR A 232 1.26 2.37 -10.09
N ILE A 233 2.27 1.53 -9.91
CA ILE A 233 3.18 1.60 -8.75
C ILE A 233 3.98 2.91 -8.80
N ASP A 234 4.49 3.30 -9.96
CA ASP A 234 5.15 4.61 -10.12
C ASP A 234 4.19 5.76 -9.78
N TYR A 235 2.99 5.78 -10.36
CA TYR A 235 1.96 6.75 -10.03
C TYR A 235 1.62 6.77 -8.54
N TYR A 236 1.50 5.60 -7.91
CA TYR A 236 1.20 5.47 -6.48
C TYR A 236 2.27 6.12 -5.62
N ASN A 237 3.54 5.89 -5.95
CA ASN A 237 4.68 6.40 -5.21
C ASN A 237 4.92 7.90 -5.43
N THR A 238 4.75 8.39 -6.67
CA THR A 238 5.24 9.72 -7.08
C THR A 238 4.15 10.76 -7.29
N GLN A 239 2.90 10.37 -7.54
CA GLN A 239 1.81 11.28 -7.90
C GLN A 239 0.57 11.15 -7.02
N ARG A 240 0.35 9.96 -6.41
CA ARG A 240 -0.87 9.70 -5.65
C ARG A 240 -0.75 10.21 -4.22
N ILE A 241 -1.44 11.32 -3.90
CA ILE A 241 -1.48 11.87 -2.55
C ILE A 241 -2.46 11.13 -1.62
N THR A 242 -2.21 11.17 -0.32
CA THR A 242 -3.12 10.63 0.69
C THR A 242 -3.29 11.56 1.89
N ALA A 243 -4.47 11.50 2.54
CA ALA A 243 -4.73 12.27 3.75
C ALA A 243 -3.83 11.82 4.93
N LYS A 244 -3.48 10.52 5.00
CA LYS A 244 -2.56 9.99 6.02
C LYS A 244 -1.16 10.58 5.95
N LEU A 245 -0.71 10.95 4.74
CA LEU A 245 0.56 11.60 4.49
C LEU A 245 0.41 13.14 4.34
N LYS A 246 -0.59 13.71 4.98
CA LYS A 246 -0.86 15.17 5.02
C LYS A 246 -1.03 15.81 3.63
N GLY A 247 -1.48 15.04 2.64
CA GLY A 247 -1.62 15.50 1.25
C GLY A 247 -0.36 15.35 0.40
N LEU A 248 0.63 14.60 0.87
CA LEU A 248 1.84 14.27 0.13
C LEU A 248 1.74 12.90 -0.54
N THR A 249 2.60 12.66 -1.51
CA THR A 249 2.87 11.32 -2.06
C THR A 249 3.79 10.54 -1.13
N PRO A 250 3.87 9.20 -1.25
CA PRO A 250 4.83 8.39 -0.50
C PRO A 250 6.28 8.90 -0.60
N VAL A 251 6.75 9.20 -1.80
CA VAL A 251 8.13 9.71 -2.03
C VAL A 251 8.32 11.12 -1.45
N GLN A 252 7.36 12.03 -1.62
CA GLN A 252 7.44 13.36 -1.02
C GLN A 252 7.49 13.30 0.50
N TYR A 253 6.68 12.41 1.11
CA TYR A 253 6.66 12.22 2.56
C TYR A 253 7.99 11.67 3.07
N ARG A 254 8.61 10.68 2.38
CA ARG A 254 9.95 10.17 2.70
C ARG A 254 10.98 11.29 2.68
N ASN A 255 11.02 12.06 1.60
CA ASN A 255 12.00 13.14 1.45
C ASN A 255 11.84 14.20 2.55
N GLN A 256 10.62 14.56 2.93
CA GLN A 256 10.36 15.48 4.03
C GLN A 256 10.81 14.90 5.37
N SER A 257 10.56 13.62 5.64
CA SER A 257 10.97 12.94 6.88
C SER A 257 12.49 12.89 7.02
N LEU A 258 13.23 12.70 5.92
CA LEU A 258 14.71 12.71 5.93
C LEU A 258 15.31 14.10 6.19
N LEU A 259 14.58 15.17 5.87
CA LEU A 259 15.03 16.55 6.14
C LEU A 259 14.79 16.99 7.58
N THR A 260 13.95 16.26 8.31
CA THR A 260 13.55 16.60 9.70
C THR A 260 14.14 15.65 10.75
N ALA A 261 14.84 14.61 10.33
CA ALA A 261 15.58 13.65 11.17
C ALA A 261 17.04 14.05 11.33
#